data_f751ca80aeebdb9b069fedc51fb5ace3
#
_entry.id   f751ca80aeebdb9b069fedc51fb5ace3
#
_cell.length_a   1.000
_cell.length_b   1.000
_cell.length_c   1.000
_cell.angle_alpha   90.00
_cell.angle_beta   90.00
_cell.angle_gamma   90.00
#
_symmetry.space_group_name_H-M   'P 1'
#
loop_
_entity.id
_entity.type
_entity.pdbx_description
1 polymer ?
#
loop_
_entity_poly.entity_id
_entity_poly.type
_entity_poly.pdbx_seq_one_letter_code
_entity_poly.pdbx_strand_id
1 'polypeptide(L)'
;MQGNLSHISLTDLLLLATSGKKSGVLKLARGKETVEVYLSDGEIVHATCPIGDGDKALLYPVTWGEGTFNLLPTGAAPAATIQKTAAEILDEVRAMTHEWETILEAIPSGKAV
;
A
#
# COMPACT_ATOMS: atom_id res chain seq x y z
N MET A 1 -5.53 12.37 -7.64
CA MET A 1 -5.58 11.08 -8.34
C MET A 1 -6.37 10.08 -7.51
N GLN A 2 -7.30 9.42 -8.11
CA GLN A 2 -8.12 8.42 -7.42
C GLN A 2 -8.47 7.29 -8.39
N GLY A 3 -8.84 6.16 -7.85
CA GLY A 3 -9.17 5.00 -8.65
C GLY A 3 -9.51 3.78 -7.82
N ASN A 4 -9.43 2.62 -8.45
CA ASN A 4 -9.84 1.36 -7.88
C ASN A 4 -8.68 0.36 -7.91
N LEU A 5 -8.44 -0.30 -6.79
CA LEU A 5 -7.35 -1.28 -6.64
C LEU A 5 -7.56 -2.53 -7.50
N SER A 6 -8.74 -2.75 -8.05
CA SER A 6 -8.94 -3.85 -8.99
C SER A 6 -8.32 -3.57 -10.36
N HIS A 7 -7.98 -2.31 -10.65
CA HIS A 7 -7.39 -1.89 -11.92
C HIS A 7 -5.90 -1.60 -11.83
N ILE A 8 -5.36 -1.42 -10.63
CA ILE A 8 -3.94 -1.16 -10.42
C ILE A 8 -3.51 -1.86 -9.15
N SER A 9 -2.38 -2.54 -9.17
CA SER A 9 -1.88 -3.23 -7.99
C SER A 9 -1.33 -2.23 -6.97
N LEU A 10 -1.27 -2.65 -5.71
CA LEU A 10 -0.68 -1.85 -4.65
C LEU A 10 0.76 -1.46 -5.00
N THR A 11 1.55 -2.42 -5.49
CA THR A 11 2.95 -2.18 -5.86
C THR A 11 3.04 -1.10 -6.94
N ASP A 12 2.23 -1.20 -7.98
CA ASP A 12 2.24 -0.23 -9.07
C ASP A 12 1.80 1.15 -8.60
N LEU A 13 0.81 1.20 -7.72
CA LEU A 13 0.34 2.46 -7.15
C LEU A 13 1.42 3.13 -6.31
N LEU A 14 2.11 2.38 -5.46
CA LEU A 14 3.22 2.90 -4.66
C LEU A 14 4.38 3.33 -5.55
N LEU A 15 4.66 2.57 -6.60
CA LEU A 15 5.71 2.93 -7.55
C LEU A 15 5.41 4.26 -8.24
N LEU A 16 4.17 4.45 -8.66
CA LEU A 16 3.72 5.70 -9.27
C LEU A 16 3.92 6.88 -8.32
N ALA A 17 3.48 6.72 -7.08
CA ALA A 17 3.55 7.78 -6.09
C ALA A 17 5.00 8.14 -5.73
N THR A 18 5.87 7.13 -5.59
CA THR A 18 7.26 7.37 -5.20
C THR A 18 8.13 7.84 -6.36
N SER A 19 7.96 7.27 -7.56
CA SER A 19 8.76 7.70 -8.71
C SER A 19 8.39 9.09 -9.21
N GLY A 20 7.16 9.52 -8.98
CA GLY A 20 6.73 10.87 -9.28
C GLY A 20 7.17 11.91 -8.26
N LYS A 21 7.88 11.51 -7.22
CA LYS A 21 8.32 12.36 -6.11
C LYS A 21 7.18 13.14 -5.50
N LYS A 22 6.04 12.50 -5.36
CA LYS A 22 4.85 13.15 -4.84
C LYS A 22 4.93 13.31 -3.32
N SER A 23 4.25 14.34 -2.84
CA SER A 23 4.06 14.56 -1.41
C SER A 23 2.57 14.57 -1.13
N GLY A 24 2.17 14.16 0.06
CA GLY A 24 0.77 14.16 0.44
C GLY A 24 0.37 12.87 1.14
N VAL A 25 -0.89 12.52 1.04
CA VAL A 25 -1.46 11.34 1.69
C VAL A 25 -2.13 10.46 0.65
N LEU A 26 -1.70 9.22 0.57
CA LEU A 26 -2.38 8.21 -0.23
C LEU A 26 -3.32 7.44 0.69
N LYS A 27 -4.62 7.55 0.45
CA LYS A 27 -5.63 6.85 1.23
C LYS A 27 -6.12 5.64 0.46
N LEU A 28 -6.11 4.50 1.13
CA LEU A 28 -6.61 3.24 0.59
C LEU A 28 -7.78 2.81 1.45
N ALA A 29 -8.86 2.36 0.82
CA ALA A 29 -10.04 1.94 1.56
C ALA A 29 -10.69 0.70 0.96
N ARG A 30 -11.11 -0.19 1.83
CA ARG A 30 -11.91 -1.36 1.47
C ARG A 30 -12.97 -1.54 2.55
N GLY A 31 -14.23 -1.20 2.21
CA GLY A 31 -15.30 -1.23 3.21
C GLY A 31 -15.01 -0.26 4.34
N LYS A 32 -14.87 -0.78 5.55
CA LYS A 32 -14.55 0.03 6.72
C LYS A 32 -13.06 0.06 7.04
N GLU A 33 -12.26 -0.67 6.29
CA GLU A 33 -10.81 -0.70 6.48
C GLU A 33 -10.16 0.45 5.71
N THR A 34 -9.27 1.17 6.37
CA THR A 34 -8.58 2.31 5.76
C THR A 34 -7.09 2.23 6.07
N VAL A 35 -6.28 2.46 5.06
CA VAL A 35 -4.83 2.58 5.20
C VAL A 35 -4.43 3.95 4.67
N GLU A 36 -3.60 4.67 5.42
CA GLU A 36 -3.09 5.97 5.01
C GLU A 36 -1.58 5.87 4.87
N VAL A 37 -1.07 6.32 3.73
CA VAL A 37 0.37 6.32 3.44
C VAL A 37 0.80 7.78 3.25
N TYR A 38 1.72 8.23 4.08
CA TYR A 38 2.20 9.61 4.05
C TYR A 38 3.49 9.69 3.26
N LEU A 39 3.50 10.58 2.27
CA LEU A 39 4.60 10.74 1.32
C LEU A 39 5.24 12.11 1.47
N SER A 40 6.56 12.16 1.33
CA SER A 40 7.33 13.40 1.27
C SER A 40 8.41 13.26 0.20
N ASP A 41 8.28 14.02 -0.88
CA ASP A 41 9.21 14.01 -2.03
C ASP A 41 9.52 12.61 -2.54
N GLY A 42 8.49 11.77 -2.63
CA GLY A 42 8.64 10.41 -3.13
C GLY A 42 9.11 9.39 -2.11
N GLU A 43 9.31 9.82 -0.86
CA GLU A 43 9.64 8.90 0.22
C GLU A 43 8.41 8.63 1.06
N ILE A 44 8.26 7.39 1.49
CA ILE A 44 7.18 7.01 2.39
C ILE A 44 7.69 7.21 3.82
N VAL A 45 7.12 8.17 4.52
CA VAL A 45 7.61 8.56 5.85
C VAL A 45 6.75 8.01 7.00
N HIS A 46 5.52 7.63 6.72
CA HIS A 46 4.63 7.08 7.73
C HIS A 46 3.50 6.32 7.05
N ALA A 47 2.93 5.36 7.75
CA ALA A 47 1.74 4.66 7.28
C ALA A 47 0.91 4.22 8.47
N THR A 48 -0.40 4.20 8.31
CA THR A 48 -1.33 3.74 9.34
C THR A 48 -2.28 2.70 8.76
N CYS A 49 -2.69 1.76 9.60
CA CYS A 49 -3.72 0.79 9.25
C CYS A 49 -4.56 0.49 10.49
N PRO A 50 -5.67 -0.28 10.37
CA PRO A 50 -6.53 -0.55 11.52
C PRO A 50 -5.86 -1.25 12.70
N ILE A 51 -4.74 -1.93 12.48
CA ILE A 51 -4.07 -2.70 13.52
C ILE A 51 -2.74 -2.10 13.96
N GLY A 52 -2.32 -0.99 13.41
CA GLY A 52 -1.07 -0.35 13.82
C GLY A 52 -0.49 0.59 12.80
N ASP A 53 0.65 1.16 13.14
CA ASP A 53 1.33 2.15 12.32
C ASP A 53 2.73 1.67 11.95
N GLY A 54 3.34 2.36 11.00
CA GLY A 54 4.71 2.10 10.58
C GLY A 54 4.78 1.35 9.25
N ASP A 55 5.95 0.82 8.93
CA ASP A 55 6.17 0.17 7.65
C ASP A 55 5.29 -1.07 7.44
N LYS A 56 4.95 -1.76 8.51
CA LYS A 56 4.09 -2.94 8.43
C LYS A 56 2.66 -2.60 8.01
N ALA A 57 2.22 -1.38 8.23
CA ALA A 57 0.91 -0.95 7.80
C ALA A 57 0.77 -1.00 6.28
N LEU A 58 1.88 -0.86 5.56
CA LEU A 58 1.91 -0.95 4.10
C LEU A 58 1.62 -2.35 3.58
N LEU A 59 1.87 -3.36 4.40
CA LEU A 59 1.63 -4.75 4.02
C LEU A 59 0.17 -5.17 4.23
N TYR A 60 -0.57 -4.40 5.01
CA TYR A 60 -1.97 -4.70 5.33
C TYR A 60 -2.84 -4.83 4.07
N PRO A 61 -2.78 -3.89 3.10
CA PRO A 61 -3.63 -3.98 1.92
C PRO A 61 -3.10 -4.92 0.83
N VAL A 62 -1.99 -5.61 1.05
CA VAL A 62 -1.45 -6.55 0.05
C VAL A 62 -2.46 -7.65 -0.28
N THR A 63 -3.24 -8.08 0.70
CA THR A 63 -4.24 -9.13 0.51
C THR A 63 -5.56 -8.61 -0.06
N TRP A 64 -5.68 -7.30 -0.26
CA TRP A 64 -6.91 -6.73 -0.81
C TRP A 64 -6.96 -6.97 -2.32
N GLY A 65 -7.96 -7.68 -2.79
CA GLY A 65 -8.20 -7.85 -4.22
C GLY A 65 -9.00 -6.71 -4.82
N GLU A 66 -9.53 -5.83 -3.98
CA GLU A 66 -10.36 -4.70 -4.39
C GLU A 66 -10.21 -3.58 -3.39
N GLY A 67 -10.80 -2.45 -3.68
CA GLY A 67 -10.78 -1.28 -2.82
C GLY A 67 -10.61 -0.02 -3.65
N THR A 68 -10.58 1.11 -2.98
CA THR A 68 -10.39 2.39 -3.64
C THR A 68 -9.13 3.06 -3.13
N PHE A 69 -8.57 3.94 -3.94
CA PHE A 69 -7.44 4.77 -3.52
C PHE A 69 -7.69 6.21 -3.92
N ASN A 70 -7.08 7.11 -3.14
CA ASN A 70 -7.12 8.54 -3.43
C ASN A 70 -5.82 9.16 -2.96
N LEU A 71 -5.09 9.79 -3.87
CA LEU A 71 -3.86 10.51 -3.55
C LEU A 71 -4.21 11.98 -3.38
N LEU A 72 -4.10 12.46 -2.14
CA LEU A 72 -4.36 13.86 -1.79
C LEU A 72 -3.02 14.60 -1.79
N PRO A 73 -2.91 15.73 -2.49
CA PRO A 73 -1.63 16.44 -2.60
C PRO A 73 -1.24 17.19 -1.32
N THR A 74 -2.12 17.25 -0.34
CA THR A 74 -1.87 17.93 0.91
C THR A 74 -2.06 16.98 2.07
N GLY A 75 -1.37 17.27 3.17
CA GLY A 75 -1.44 16.46 4.37
C GLY A 75 -0.04 16.25 4.91
N ALA A 76 0.10 16.28 6.21
CA ALA A 76 1.37 16.08 6.88
C ALA A 76 1.32 14.82 7.71
N ALA A 77 2.40 14.06 7.72
CA ALA A 77 2.51 12.88 8.56
C ALA A 77 2.49 13.28 10.03
N PRO A 78 1.74 12.55 10.86
CA PRO A 78 1.75 12.80 12.31
C PRO A 78 3.12 12.47 12.94
N ALA A 79 3.90 11.62 12.26
CA ALA A 79 5.23 11.24 12.71
C ALA A 79 5.99 10.68 11.52
N ALA A 80 7.32 10.72 11.56
CA ALA A 80 8.17 10.07 10.57
C ALA A 80 8.66 8.76 11.17
N THR A 81 7.88 7.71 11.05
CA THR A 81 8.16 6.40 11.65
C THR A 81 8.87 5.43 10.71
N ILE A 82 8.85 5.70 9.41
CA ILE A 82 9.47 4.85 8.41
C ILE A 82 10.78 5.48 7.99
N GLN A 83 11.87 4.74 8.16
CA GLN A 83 13.22 5.21 7.82
C GLN A 83 13.81 4.46 6.62
N LYS A 84 13.05 3.56 6.04
CA LYS A 84 13.47 2.83 4.85
C LYS A 84 13.27 3.68 3.62
N THR A 85 14.12 3.46 2.61
CA THR A 85 13.95 4.12 1.31
C THR A 85 12.72 3.59 0.60
N ALA A 86 12.22 4.36 -0.37
CA ALA A 86 11.11 3.91 -1.20
C ALA A 86 11.43 2.59 -1.89
N ALA A 87 12.66 2.42 -2.37
CA ALA A 87 13.08 1.18 -3.03
C ALA A 87 13.00 -0.02 -2.08
N GLU A 88 13.45 0.13 -0.85
CA GLU A 88 13.38 -0.93 0.15
C GLU A 88 11.93 -1.32 0.46
N ILE A 89 11.05 -0.33 0.60
CA ILE A 89 9.64 -0.55 0.87
C ILE A 89 8.98 -1.26 -0.31
N LEU A 90 9.27 -0.83 -1.53
CA LEU A 90 8.73 -1.47 -2.73
C LEU A 90 9.15 -2.92 -2.83
N ASP A 91 10.39 -3.23 -2.48
CA ASP A 91 10.87 -4.60 -2.47
C ASP A 91 10.12 -5.45 -1.45
N GLU A 92 9.86 -4.92 -0.27
CA GLU A 92 9.10 -5.63 0.76
C GLU A 92 7.66 -5.89 0.32
N VAL A 93 7.02 -4.88 -0.26
CA VAL A 93 5.64 -5.02 -0.75
C VAL A 93 5.57 -6.03 -1.89
N ARG A 94 6.53 -6.01 -2.81
CA ARG A 94 6.60 -6.98 -3.90
C ARG A 94 6.78 -8.40 -3.39
N ALA A 95 7.68 -8.57 -2.42
CA ALA A 95 7.94 -9.89 -1.84
C ALA A 95 6.67 -10.44 -1.18
N MET A 96 5.97 -9.62 -0.41
CA MET A 96 4.74 -10.02 0.24
C MET A 96 3.64 -10.32 -0.78
N THR A 97 3.52 -9.50 -1.81
CA THR A 97 2.54 -9.71 -2.87
C THR A 97 2.82 -11.03 -3.60
N HIS A 98 4.08 -11.31 -3.89
CA HIS A 98 4.48 -12.54 -4.54
C HIS A 98 4.18 -13.76 -3.67
N GLU A 99 4.50 -13.70 -2.40
CA GLU A 99 4.18 -14.78 -1.46
C GLU A 99 2.69 -15.04 -1.40
N TRP A 100 1.89 -13.99 -1.33
CA TRP A 100 0.44 -14.09 -1.29
C TRP A 100 -0.11 -14.74 -2.58
N GLU A 101 0.38 -14.33 -3.72
CA GLU A 101 -0.01 -14.90 -5.01
C GLU A 101 0.36 -16.39 -5.09
N THR A 102 1.53 -16.75 -4.60
CA THR A 102 1.98 -18.13 -4.55
C THR A 102 1.08 -18.97 -3.67
N ILE A 103 0.67 -18.45 -2.51
CA ILE A 103 -0.25 -19.12 -1.61
C ILE A 103 -1.59 -19.35 -2.30
N LEU A 104 -2.11 -18.33 -2.98
CA LEU A 104 -3.38 -18.44 -3.71
C LEU A 104 -3.30 -19.48 -4.83
N GLU A 105 -2.19 -19.56 -5.54
CA GLU A 105 -1.98 -20.53 -6.59
C GLU A 105 -1.89 -21.96 -6.05
N ALA A 106 -1.37 -22.12 -4.85
CA ALA A 106 -1.26 -23.41 -4.19
C ALA A 106 -2.61 -23.94 -3.70
N ILE A 107 -3.60 -23.08 -3.53
CA ILE A 107 -4.94 -23.49 -3.14
C ILE A 107 -5.68 -24.02 -4.36
N PRO A 108 -6.19 -25.28 -4.32
CA PRO A 108 -6.89 -25.82 -5.47
C PRO A 108 -8.09 -24.94 -5.86
N SER A 109 -8.07 -24.47 -7.09
CA SER A 109 -9.12 -23.61 -7.59
C SER A 109 -10.47 -24.33 -7.63
N GLY A 110 -11.52 -23.68 -7.16
CA GLY A 110 -12.86 -24.24 -7.14
C GLY A 110 -13.04 -25.40 -6.18
N LYS A 111 -11.98 -25.74 -5.48
CA LYS A 111 -11.99 -26.83 -4.52
C LYS A 111 -11.58 -26.36 -3.15
N ALA A 112 -11.44 -25.11 -3.00
CA ALA A 112 -11.11 -24.50 -1.74
C ALA A 112 -12.29 -24.62 -0.78
N VAL A 113 -12.74 -25.75 -0.66
CA VAL A 113 -13.89 -26.10 0.13
C VAL A 113 -13.45 -26.93 1.30
#